data_36c4b4e44b8248edbec3d12f3828bb70
#
_entry.id   36c4b4e44b8248edbec3d12f3828bb70
#
_cell.length_a   1.000
_cell.length_b   1.000
_cell.length_c   1.000
_cell.angle_alpha   90.00
_cell.angle_beta   90.00
_cell.angle_gamma   90.00
#
_symmetry.space_group_name_H-M   'P 1'
#
loop_
_entity.id
_entity.type
_entity.pdbx_description
1 polymer ?
#
loop_
_entity_poly.entity_id
_entity_poly.type
_entity_poly.pdbx_seq_one_letter_code
_entity_poly.pdbx_strand_id
1 'polypeptide(L)'
;MLVTLKNKLSPIQYTPWVLYTAVGTALSNLLLIVTGAVVRLTGSGLGCDTWPRCTAEQWTTTPADGIHGLVEFGNRMLTFVLMVITILAFLAILRIALPDVHHVKAIFPKLFTGLRAHESKYSDLFNLTLLLLWGIPLQAVIGGITVWQRLNPWMVTAHYLASAIMIGLAAILVNRVRRYFRAGVSEREDITREFPPQKSGVIRLLGWIGLALVSFLLFMGTVVTGTGPHAGDPRTHRHEFDAIAVSRAHAWAVWAFLFLLVIMFVLVRKYDMPRAFLSSLLVLAAIMVYQGAIGYIQYNTGLPPLLVEAHMLGSGMFTWASLSLIERQLTLSSQKARALAQQRLAVS
;
A
#
# COMPACT_ATOMS: atom_id res chain seq x y z
N MET A 1 32.08 11.51 14.68
CA MET A 1 30.65 11.88 14.57
C MET A 1 30.03 11.45 13.23
N LEU A 2 30.57 11.82 12.06
CA LEU A 2 30.01 11.46 10.74
C LEU A 2 29.99 9.93 10.46
N VAL A 3 31.04 9.19 10.82
CA VAL A 3 31.08 7.71 10.64
C VAL A 3 30.04 7.02 11.50
N THR A 4 29.84 7.48 12.74
CA THR A 4 28.84 6.94 13.66
C THR A 4 27.41 7.20 13.13
N LEU A 5 27.14 8.40 12.61
CA LEU A 5 25.86 8.75 12.00
C LEU A 5 25.60 7.92 10.73
N LYS A 6 26.58 7.75 9.85
CA LYS A 6 26.52 6.90 8.66
C LYS A 6 26.13 5.47 9.04
N ASN A 7 26.77 4.89 10.06
CA ASN A 7 26.48 3.52 10.49
C ASN A 7 25.12 3.36 11.17
N LYS A 8 24.57 4.43 11.79
CA LYS A 8 23.21 4.42 12.34
C LYS A 8 22.15 4.51 11.24
N LEU A 9 22.30 5.41 10.28
CA LEU A 9 21.32 5.64 9.21
C LEU A 9 21.38 4.56 8.12
N SER A 10 22.56 4.04 7.82
CA SER A 10 22.76 3.00 6.82
C SER A 10 23.65 1.88 7.43
N PRO A 11 23.05 0.96 8.19
CA PRO A 11 23.77 -0.14 8.83
C PRO A 11 24.23 -1.18 7.79
N ILE A 12 25.31 -1.93 8.11
CA ILE A 12 25.77 -3.07 7.29
C ILE A 12 25.01 -4.34 7.63
N GLN A 13 24.49 -4.42 8.86
CA GLN A 13 23.71 -5.55 9.37
C GLN A 13 22.34 -5.06 9.84
N TYR A 14 21.40 -5.98 9.99
CA TYR A 14 20.08 -5.64 10.52
C TYR A 14 20.16 -5.01 11.91
N THR A 15 19.46 -3.91 12.03
CA THR A 15 19.15 -3.23 13.30
C THR A 15 17.66 -2.94 13.36
N PRO A 16 17.05 -2.72 14.55
CA PRO A 16 15.64 -2.33 14.64
C PRO A 16 15.27 -1.10 13.82
N TRP A 17 16.24 -0.26 13.49
CA TRP A 17 16.08 0.91 12.61
C TRP A 17 15.50 0.55 11.24
N VAL A 18 15.94 -0.58 10.65
CA VAL A 18 15.42 -1.06 9.35
C VAL A 18 13.91 -1.34 9.43
N LEU A 19 13.46 -1.95 10.53
CA LEU A 19 12.03 -2.20 10.75
C LEU A 19 11.27 -0.90 11.02
N TYR A 20 11.82 0.00 11.84
CA TYR A 20 11.16 1.26 12.17
C TYR A 20 10.96 2.14 10.94
N THR A 21 11.97 2.25 10.08
CA THR A 21 11.85 3.02 8.83
C THR A 21 10.88 2.39 7.84
N ALA A 22 10.87 1.06 7.71
CA ALA A 22 9.90 0.35 6.87
C ALA A 22 8.45 0.55 7.39
N VAL A 23 8.22 0.41 8.70
CA VAL A 23 6.91 0.66 9.32
C VAL A 23 6.52 2.12 9.20
N GLY A 24 7.47 3.05 9.43
CA GLY A 24 7.25 4.49 9.25
C GLY A 24 6.79 4.82 7.83
N THR A 25 7.45 4.25 6.81
CA THR A 25 7.03 4.43 5.40
C THR A 25 5.60 3.93 5.18
N ALA A 26 5.25 2.77 5.71
CA ALA A 26 3.92 2.20 5.54
C ALA A 26 2.83 3.03 6.25
N LEU A 27 3.08 3.46 7.50
CA LEU A 27 2.15 4.30 8.27
C LEU A 27 1.99 5.69 7.64
N SER A 28 3.07 6.28 7.10
CA SER A 28 3.00 7.58 6.42
C SER A 28 2.18 7.51 5.12
N ASN A 29 2.29 6.41 4.35
CA ASN A 29 1.43 6.19 3.18
C ASN A 29 -0.05 6.04 3.58
N LEU A 30 -0.34 5.32 4.67
CA LEU A 30 -1.70 5.21 5.21
C LEU A 30 -2.23 6.56 5.69
N LEU A 31 -1.42 7.35 6.39
CA LEU A 31 -1.77 8.68 6.86
C LEU A 31 -2.12 9.62 5.70
N LEU A 32 -1.36 9.56 4.59
CA LEU A 32 -1.65 10.39 3.41
C LEU A 32 -2.98 10.06 2.73
N ILE A 33 -3.45 8.81 2.75
CA ILE A 33 -4.80 8.48 2.29
C ILE A 33 -5.84 9.12 3.20
N VAL A 34 -5.66 9.06 4.52
CA VAL A 34 -6.58 9.66 5.50
C VAL A 34 -6.60 11.18 5.34
N THR A 35 -5.45 11.83 5.31
CA THR A 35 -5.42 13.30 5.16
C THR A 35 -5.89 13.77 3.78
N GLY A 36 -5.66 12.99 2.72
CA GLY A 36 -6.24 13.22 1.39
C GLY A 36 -7.77 13.08 1.38
N ALA A 37 -8.33 12.17 2.18
CA ALA A 37 -9.78 12.07 2.37
C ALA A 37 -10.33 13.28 3.13
N VAL A 38 -9.61 13.78 4.17
CA VAL A 38 -9.97 15.05 4.84
C VAL A 38 -10.00 16.21 3.84
N VAL A 39 -8.98 16.39 2.99
CA VAL A 39 -8.98 17.42 1.92
C VAL A 39 -10.25 17.33 1.08
N ARG A 40 -10.64 16.14 0.73
CA ARG A 40 -11.82 15.89 -0.10
C ARG A 40 -13.13 16.17 0.65
N LEU A 41 -13.26 15.67 1.88
CA LEU A 41 -14.48 15.79 2.70
C LEU A 41 -14.75 17.21 3.16
N THR A 42 -13.69 18.02 3.33
CA THR A 42 -13.80 19.44 3.68
C THR A 42 -14.00 20.35 2.48
N GLY A 43 -14.09 19.81 1.27
CA GLY A 43 -14.20 20.62 0.05
C GLY A 43 -12.94 21.42 -0.28
N SER A 44 -11.77 20.97 0.20
CA SER A 44 -10.51 21.70 0.10
C SER A 44 -9.63 21.26 -1.08
N GLY A 45 -10.14 20.42 -2.00
CA GLY A 45 -9.36 19.84 -3.06
C GLY A 45 -8.87 20.81 -4.14
N LEU A 46 -9.43 22.04 -4.18
CA LEU A 46 -8.97 23.17 -4.98
C LEU A 46 -8.72 24.41 -4.11
N GLY A 47 -8.31 24.22 -2.86
CA GLY A 47 -7.86 25.29 -1.96
C GLY A 47 -6.55 25.94 -2.44
N CYS A 48 -5.71 25.16 -3.13
CA CYS A 48 -4.63 25.62 -4.01
C CYS A 48 -5.02 25.31 -5.45
N ASP A 49 -5.30 26.29 -6.27
CA ASP A 49 -5.90 26.12 -7.59
C ASP A 49 -4.91 25.75 -8.71
N THR A 50 -3.60 25.72 -8.37
CA THR A 50 -2.53 25.31 -9.30
C THR A 50 -1.59 24.26 -8.69
N TRP A 51 -0.67 23.74 -9.52
CA TRP A 51 0.42 22.88 -9.11
C TRP A 51 1.64 23.12 -10.02
N PRO A 52 2.90 23.11 -9.51
CA PRO A 52 3.32 22.82 -8.11
C PRO A 52 3.09 23.96 -7.11
N ARG A 53 2.82 25.18 -7.58
CA ARG A 53 2.50 26.34 -6.75
C ARG A 53 1.11 26.22 -6.16
N CYS A 54 0.83 26.95 -5.07
CA CYS A 54 -0.52 27.03 -4.52
C CYS A 54 -1.42 27.92 -5.37
N THR A 55 -0.91 29.09 -5.81
CA THR A 55 -1.56 29.99 -6.77
C THR A 55 -0.62 30.33 -7.93
N ALA A 56 -1.09 31.04 -8.93
CA ALA A 56 -0.25 31.46 -10.05
C ALA A 56 0.95 32.30 -9.58
N GLU A 57 0.79 33.10 -8.51
CA GLU A 57 1.78 34.03 -8.00
C GLU A 57 2.61 33.46 -6.85
N GLN A 58 2.07 32.46 -6.09
CA GLN A 58 2.64 32.06 -4.80
C GLN A 58 2.89 30.56 -4.69
N TRP A 59 4.03 30.21 -4.10
CA TRP A 59 4.40 28.82 -3.85
C TRP A 59 3.64 28.18 -2.68
N THR A 60 3.29 29.00 -1.68
CA THR A 60 2.66 28.56 -0.43
C THR A 60 1.28 29.17 -0.30
N THR A 61 0.43 28.57 0.53
CA THR A 61 -0.85 29.15 0.90
C THR A 61 -0.68 30.46 1.69
N THR A 62 -1.65 31.33 1.58
CA THR A 62 -1.73 32.61 2.29
C THR A 62 -3.02 32.73 3.07
N PRO A 63 -3.16 33.69 3.99
CA PRO A 63 -4.42 33.93 4.68
C PRO A 63 -5.62 34.18 3.75
N ALA A 64 -5.37 34.68 2.53
CA ALA A 64 -6.41 34.92 1.54
C ALA A 64 -7.03 33.62 1.00
N ASP A 65 -6.25 32.52 0.97
CA ASP A 65 -6.71 31.20 0.52
C ASP A 65 -7.59 30.49 1.58
N GLY A 66 -7.67 31.07 2.78
CA GLY A 66 -8.48 30.58 3.89
C GLY A 66 -8.11 29.19 4.38
N ILE A 67 -9.06 28.54 5.07
CA ILE A 67 -8.84 27.18 5.65
C ILE A 67 -8.64 26.12 4.57
N HIS A 68 -9.28 26.26 3.41
CA HIS A 68 -9.17 25.30 2.33
C HIS A 68 -7.77 25.24 1.72
N GLY A 69 -7.13 26.40 1.53
CA GLY A 69 -5.72 26.48 1.12
C GLY A 69 -4.79 25.84 2.14
N LEU A 70 -5.01 26.10 3.44
CA LEU A 70 -4.21 25.51 4.50
C LEU A 70 -4.32 23.99 4.56
N VAL A 71 -5.53 23.43 4.43
CA VAL A 71 -5.79 22.00 4.48
C VAL A 71 -5.15 21.29 3.27
N GLU A 72 -5.34 21.81 2.07
CA GLU A 72 -4.73 21.22 0.86
C GLU A 72 -3.21 21.34 0.89
N PHE A 73 -2.66 22.54 1.15
CA PHE A 73 -1.23 22.74 1.19
C PHE A 73 -0.56 21.92 2.29
N GLY A 74 -1.19 21.81 3.46
CA GLY A 74 -0.75 20.95 4.56
C GLY A 74 -0.62 19.49 4.12
N ASN A 75 -1.59 18.97 3.38
CA ASN A 75 -1.53 17.61 2.81
C ASN A 75 -0.37 17.46 1.81
N ARG A 76 -0.10 18.48 0.96
CA ARG A 76 1.08 18.48 0.07
C ARG A 76 2.39 18.41 0.88
N MET A 77 2.48 19.15 2.01
CA MET A 77 3.67 19.15 2.87
C MET A 77 3.93 17.77 3.53
N LEU A 78 2.89 17.03 3.88
CA LEU A 78 3.04 15.66 4.41
C LEU A 78 3.71 14.72 3.41
N THR A 79 3.62 14.96 2.10
CA THR A 79 4.34 14.20 1.08
C THR A 79 5.85 14.33 1.21
N PHE A 80 6.36 15.52 1.62
CA PHE A 80 7.80 15.69 1.89
C PHE A 80 8.24 14.93 3.14
N VAL A 81 7.39 14.86 4.17
CA VAL A 81 7.65 14.06 5.38
C VAL A 81 7.75 12.56 4.98
N LEU A 82 6.80 12.06 4.19
CA LEU A 82 6.84 10.69 3.66
C LEU A 82 8.11 10.45 2.83
N MET A 83 8.51 11.41 1.98
CA MET A 83 9.74 11.31 1.18
C MET A 83 10.97 11.14 2.08
N VAL A 84 11.11 11.95 3.13
CA VAL A 84 12.23 11.84 4.08
C VAL A 84 12.23 10.47 4.76
N ILE A 85 11.08 9.99 5.24
CA ILE A 85 10.98 8.67 5.89
C ILE A 85 11.35 7.55 4.91
N THR A 86 10.91 7.65 3.66
CA THR A 86 11.21 6.65 2.62
C THR A 86 12.69 6.68 2.22
N ILE A 87 13.31 7.85 2.15
CA ILE A 87 14.77 7.98 1.96
C ILE A 87 15.52 7.29 3.11
N LEU A 88 15.08 7.50 4.36
CA LEU A 88 15.68 6.83 5.51
C LEU A 88 15.52 5.31 5.45
N ALA A 89 14.36 4.80 4.98
CA ALA A 89 14.15 3.37 4.76
C ALA A 89 15.07 2.83 3.64
N PHE A 90 15.23 3.57 2.54
CA PHE A 90 16.15 3.20 1.46
C PHE A 90 17.60 3.17 1.96
N LEU A 91 18.04 4.20 2.69
CA LEU A 91 19.41 4.24 3.26
C LEU A 91 19.64 3.11 4.28
N ALA A 92 18.63 2.75 5.08
CA ALA A 92 18.71 1.66 6.05
C ALA A 92 18.91 0.28 5.35
N ILE A 93 18.38 0.09 4.14
CA ILE A 93 18.49 -1.16 3.38
C ILE A 93 19.69 -1.14 2.43
N LEU A 94 20.12 0.03 1.98
CA LEU A 94 21.16 0.19 0.94
C LEU A 94 22.44 -0.61 1.24
N ARG A 95 23.04 -0.44 2.42
CA ARG A 95 24.32 -1.11 2.76
C ARG A 95 24.13 -2.57 3.17
N ILE A 96 22.95 -2.95 3.61
CA ILE A 96 22.61 -4.37 3.85
C ILE A 96 22.53 -5.10 2.52
N ALA A 97 21.96 -4.46 1.49
CA ALA A 97 21.83 -5.03 0.16
C ALA A 97 23.14 -4.97 -0.64
N LEU A 98 23.97 -3.96 -0.41
CA LEU A 98 25.21 -3.69 -1.13
C LEU A 98 26.36 -3.38 -0.14
N PRO A 99 26.85 -4.37 0.64
CA PRO A 99 27.85 -4.13 1.68
C PRO A 99 29.21 -3.65 1.11
N ASP A 100 29.56 -4.10 -0.09
CA ASP A 100 30.86 -3.82 -0.73
C ASP A 100 30.91 -2.53 -1.56
N VAL A 101 29.78 -1.78 -1.61
CA VAL A 101 29.75 -0.54 -2.39
C VAL A 101 30.29 0.61 -1.57
N HIS A 102 31.53 1.01 -1.87
CA HIS A 102 32.20 2.12 -1.23
C HIS A 102 32.05 3.48 -1.98
N HIS A 103 31.62 3.46 -3.24
CA HIS A 103 31.54 4.65 -4.10
C HIS A 103 30.11 4.91 -4.58
N VAL A 104 29.63 6.15 -4.43
CA VAL A 104 28.31 6.61 -4.91
C VAL A 104 28.12 6.35 -6.41
N LYS A 105 29.19 6.47 -7.22
CA LYS A 105 29.15 6.20 -8.66
C LYS A 105 28.69 4.78 -9.00
N ALA A 106 28.99 3.78 -8.17
CA ALA A 106 28.55 2.39 -8.38
C ALA A 106 27.06 2.19 -8.00
N ILE A 107 26.49 3.03 -7.12
CA ILE A 107 25.08 2.98 -6.72
C ILE A 107 24.21 3.66 -7.78
N PHE A 108 24.70 4.72 -8.42
CA PHE A 108 23.88 5.56 -9.30
C PHE A 108 23.12 4.79 -10.40
N PRO A 109 23.73 3.87 -11.17
CA PRO A 109 22.97 3.07 -12.14
C PRO A 109 21.89 2.20 -11.48
N LYS A 110 22.16 1.69 -10.27
CA LYS A 110 21.23 0.82 -9.54
C LYS A 110 19.98 1.56 -9.03
N LEU A 111 20.02 2.88 -8.93
CA LEU A 111 18.84 3.70 -8.62
C LEU A 111 17.79 3.67 -9.75
N PHE A 112 18.18 3.29 -10.95
CA PHE A 112 17.28 3.21 -12.11
C PHE A 112 17.01 1.76 -12.54
N THR A 113 17.98 0.87 -12.41
CA THR A 113 17.86 -0.52 -12.87
C THR A 113 17.43 -1.49 -11.77
N GLY A 114 17.56 -1.09 -10.50
CA GLY A 114 17.40 -1.99 -9.36
C GLY A 114 18.53 -3.02 -9.27
N LEU A 115 18.32 -4.02 -8.40
CA LEU A 115 19.24 -5.15 -8.20
C LEU A 115 18.62 -6.46 -8.72
N ARG A 116 19.42 -7.26 -9.42
CA ARG A 116 19.01 -8.61 -9.82
C ARG A 116 19.16 -9.58 -8.63
N ALA A 117 18.40 -10.66 -8.63
CA ALA A 117 18.36 -11.63 -7.53
C ALA A 117 19.73 -12.29 -7.22
N HIS A 118 20.63 -12.38 -8.20
CA HIS A 118 21.98 -12.92 -8.01
C HIS A 118 23.00 -11.90 -7.48
N GLU A 119 22.67 -10.59 -7.54
CA GLU A 119 23.57 -9.52 -7.08
C GLU A 119 23.51 -9.32 -5.57
N SER A 120 22.38 -9.65 -4.95
CA SER A 120 22.21 -9.54 -3.50
C SER A 120 21.10 -10.44 -2.99
N LYS A 121 21.31 -11.04 -1.81
CA LYS A 121 20.26 -11.75 -1.07
C LYS A 121 19.05 -10.86 -0.74
N TYR A 122 19.29 -9.57 -0.60
CA TYR A 122 18.28 -8.55 -0.24
C TYR A 122 17.88 -7.66 -1.42
N SER A 123 18.09 -8.14 -2.65
CA SER A 123 17.72 -7.42 -3.88
C SER A 123 16.23 -7.05 -3.91
N ASP A 124 15.36 -7.88 -3.35
CA ASP A 124 13.93 -7.62 -3.27
C ASP A 124 13.58 -6.48 -2.31
N LEU A 125 14.27 -6.36 -1.15
CA LEU A 125 14.10 -5.23 -0.23
C LEU A 125 14.60 -3.93 -0.85
N PHE A 126 15.76 -3.99 -1.51
CA PHE A 126 16.30 -2.84 -2.23
C PHE A 126 15.34 -2.35 -3.31
N ASN A 127 14.85 -3.25 -4.16
CA ASN A 127 13.92 -2.91 -5.24
C ASN A 127 12.58 -2.40 -4.72
N LEU A 128 12.04 -2.94 -3.62
CA LEU A 128 10.82 -2.43 -3.00
C LEU A 128 11.00 -1.01 -2.48
N THR A 129 12.09 -0.72 -1.77
CA THR A 129 12.35 0.65 -1.29
C THR A 129 12.62 1.62 -2.44
N LEU A 130 13.25 1.15 -3.51
CA LEU A 130 13.47 1.93 -4.72
C LEU A 130 12.15 2.27 -5.43
N LEU A 131 11.24 1.31 -5.56
CA LEU A 131 9.89 1.52 -6.11
C LEU A 131 9.09 2.53 -5.27
N LEU A 132 9.16 2.42 -3.94
CA LEU A 132 8.53 3.37 -3.04
C LEU A 132 9.13 4.78 -3.19
N LEU A 133 10.45 4.88 -3.29
CA LEU A 133 11.16 6.14 -3.46
C LEU A 133 10.77 6.86 -4.76
N TRP A 134 10.71 6.14 -5.89
CA TRP A 134 10.27 6.70 -7.17
C TRP A 134 8.75 6.88 -7.26
N GLY A 135 8.00 6.08 -6.53
CA GLY A 135 6.55 6.18 -6.46
C GLY A 135 6.05 7.51 -5.88
N ILE A 136 6.78 8.11 -4.92
CA ILE A 136 6.37 9.37 -4.29
C ILE A 136 6.38 10.54 -5.28
N PRO A 137 7.47 10.83 -6.05
CA PRO A 137 7.44 11.85 -7.09
C PRO A 137 6.36 11.59 -8.15
N LEU A 138 6.19 10.32 -8.55
CA LEU A 138 5.12 9.95 -9.50
C LEU A 138 3.73 10.29 -8.93
N GLN A 139 3.48 10.01 -7.66
CA GLN A 139 2.26 10.38 -6.97
C GLN A 139 2.04 11.89 -6.89
N ALA A 140 3.10 12.66 -6.65
CA ALA A 140 3.02 14.13 -6.66
C ALA A 140 2.62 14.65 -8.05
N VAL A 141 3.18 14.08 -9.12
CA VAL A 141 2.80 14.43 -10.50
C VAL A 141 1.35 14.08 -10.80
N ILE A 142 0.90 12.85 -10.45
CA ILE A 142 -0.50 12.43 -10.65
C ILE A 142 -1.44 13.36 -9.86
N GLY A 143 -1.08 13.68 -8.60
CA GLY A 143 -1.83 14.63 -7.77
C GLY A 143 -1.89 16.04 -8.39
N GLY A 144 -0.78 16.52 -8.94
CA GLY A 144 -0.73 17.79 -9.67
C GLY A 144 -1.64 17.81 -10.91
N ILE A 145 -1.62 16.73 -11.70
CA ILE A 145 -2.53 16.58 -12.84
C ILE A 145 -3.99 16.58 -12.37
N THR A 146 -4.28 15.97 -11.22
CA THR A 146 -5.63 15.98 -10.62
C THR A 146 -6.11 17.40 -10.34
N VAL A 147 -5.24 18.28 -9.81
CA VAL A 147 -5.55 19.70 -9.60
C VAL A 147 -5.75 20.44 -10.92
N TRP A 148 -4.85 20.29 -11.89
CA TRP A 148 -4.97 20.92 -13.22
C TRP A 148 -6.24 20.52 -13.96
N GLN A 149 -6.71 19.29 -13.77
CA GLN A 149 -7.97 18.79 -14.35
C GLN A 149 -9.19 19.05 -13.45
N ARG A 150 -9.08 20.00 -12.51
CA ARG A 150 -10.19 20.42 -11.64
C ARG A 150 -10.87 19.23 -10.94
N LEU A 151 -10.07 18.31 -10.42
CA LEU A 151 -10.49 17.11 -9.70
C LEU A 151 -11.38 16.18 -10.56
N ASN A 152 -11.07 16.05 -11.86
CA ASN A 152 -11.74 15.07 -12.71
C ASN A 152 -11.81 13.71 -12.01
N PRO A 153 -12.98 13.09 -11.87
CA PRO A 153 -13.15 11.90 -11.01
C PRO A 153 -12.32 10.70 -11.48
N TRP A 154 -12.00 10.59 -12.79
CA TRP A 154 -11.09 9.55 -13.29
C TRP A 154 -9.64 9.78 -12.86
N MET A 155 -9.20 11.04 -12.80
CA MET A 155 -7.86 11.37 -12.30
C MET A 155 -7.76 11.17 -10.80
N VAL A 156 -8.82 11.50 -10.03
CA VAL A 156 -8.91 11.18 -8.60
C VAL A 156 -8.85 9.67 -8.38
N THR A 157 -9.57 8.89 -9.20
CA THR A 157 -9.49 7.42 -9.21
C THR A 157 -8.06 6.93 -9.46
N ALA A 158 -7.38 7.42 -10.50
CA ALA A 158 -6.00 7.04 -10.81
C ALA A 158 -5.05 7.38 -9.66
N HIS A 159 -5.17 8.56 -9.06
CA HIS A 159 -4.37 9.00 -7.93
C HIS A 159 -4.57 8.12 -6.69
N TYR A 160 -5.83 7.79 -6.37
CA TYR A 160 -6.16 6.89 -5.26
C TYR A 160 -5.61 5.46 -5.47
N LEU A 161 -5.82 4.88 -6.67
CA LEU A 161 -5.35 3.52 -6.96
C LEU A 161 -3.81 3.43 -6.92
N ALA A 162 -3.12 4.46 -7.41
CA ALA A 162 -1.67 4.54 -7.30
C ALA A 162 -1.24 4.67 -5.82
N SER A 163 -1.98 5.41 -4.97
CA SER A 163 -1.75 5.45 -3.51
C SER A 163 -1.98 4.09 -2.85
N ALA A 164 -3.01 3.34 -3.27
CA ALA A 164 -3.26 1.98 -2.78
C ALA A 164 -2.11 1.02 -3.14
N ILE A 165 -1.53 1.14 -4.36
CA ILE A 165 -0.33 0.40 -4.74
C ILE A 165 0.85 0.73 -3.81
N MET A 166 1.06 2.00 -3.48
CA MET A 166 2.13 2.42 -2.56
C MET A 166 1.95 1.83 -1.17
N ILE A 167 0.73 1.82 -0.62
CA ILE A 167 0.42 1.13 0.66
C ILE A 167 0.75 -0.36 0.56
N GLY A 168 0.36 -1.01 -0.54
CA GLY A 168 0.63 -2.43 -0.75
C GLY A 168 2.13 -2.75 -0.80
N LEU A 169 2.91 -1.97 -1.55
CA LEU A 169 4.37 -2.11 -1.62
C LEU A 169 5.02 -1.90 -0.25
N ALA A 170 4.57 -0.89 0.50
CA ALA A 170 5.07 -0.63 1.85
C ALA A 170 4.70 -1.75 2.84
N ALA A 171 3.49 -2.32 2.75
CA ALA A 171 3.07 -3.48 3.53
C ALA A 171 3.94 -4.72 3.23
N ILE A 172 4.22 -4.98 1.95
CA ILE A 172 5.11 -6.04 1.50
C ILE A 172 6.53 -5.82 2.04
N LEU A 173 7.04 -4.58 2.00
CA LEU A 173 8.34 -4.24 2.57
C LEU A 173 8.42 -4.58 4.05
N VAL A 174 7.43 -4.14 4.85
CA VAL A 174 7.36 -4.44 6.30
C VAL A 174 7.36 -5.95 6.55
N ASN A 175 6.55 -6.70 5.78
CA ASN A 175 6.45 -8.14 5.94
C ASN A 175 7.76 -8.86 5.60
N ARG A 176 8.43 -8.45 4.51
CA ARG A 176 9.72 -9.04 4.11
C ARG A 176 10.84 -8.69 5.09
N VAL A 177 10.91 -7.43 5.55
CA VAL A 177 11.86 -7.02 6.59
C VAL A 177 11.66 -7.86 7.85
N ARG A 178 10.41 -8.06 8.30
CA ARG A 178 10.11 -8.93 9.46
C ARG A 178 10.54 -10.38 9.24
N ARG A 179 10.28 -10.94 8.06
CA ARG A 179 10.65 -12.33 7.73
C ARG A 179 12.15 -12.53 7.71
N TYR A 180 12.88 -11.66 7.00
CA TYR A 180 14.35 -11.77 6.90
C TYR A 180 15.07 -11.70 8.24
N PHE A 181 14.56 -10.91 9.16
CA PHE A 181 15.32 -10.52 10.34
C PHE A 181 14.76 -11.05 11.67
N ARG A 182 13.52 -11.55 11.69
CA ARG A 182 12.88 -12.01 12.93
C ARG A 182 13.21 -13.46 13.29
N ALA A 183 13.57 -14.28 12.32
CA ALA A 183 13.59 -15.73 12.52
C ALA A 183 14.97 -16.31 12.86
N GLY A 184 16.08 -15.62 12.65
CA GLY A 184 17.41 -16.25 12.72
C GLY A 184 17.57 -17.46 11.76
N VAL A 185 16.46 -17.86 11.12
CA VAL A 185 16.29 -18.97 10.20
C VAL A 185 16.22 -18.42 8.79
N SER A 186 16.83 -19.07 7.82
CA SER A 186 16.74 -18.63 6.43
C SER A 186 15.27 -18.61 6.01
N GLU A 187 14.81 -17.54 5.34
CA GLU A 187 13.47 -17.41 4.77
C GLU A 187 13.01 -18.67 4.00
N ARG A 188 13.97 -19.42 3.45
CA ARG A 188 13.74 -20.68 2.76
C ARG A 188 13.22 -21.80 3.65
N GLU A 189 13.56 -21.82 4.93
CA GLU A 189 13.13 -22.87 5.86
C GLU A 189 11.69 -22.65 6.34
N ASP A 190 11.29 -21.41 6.61
CA ASP A 190 9.91 -21.07 6.96
C ASP A 190 8.94 -21.29 5.80
N ILE A 191 9.34 -20.91 4.59
CA ILE A 191 8.53 -21.08 3.37
C ILE A 191 8.23 -22.55 3.10
N THR A 192 9.21 -23.43 3.27
CA THR A 192 9.04 -24.87 2.96
C THR A 192 8.21 -25.63 3.99
N ARG A 193 8.11 -25.12 5.22
CA ARG A 193 7.29 -25.72 6.29
C ARG A 193 5.81 -25.33 6.22
N GLU A 194 5.48 -24.21 5.53
CA GLU A 194 4.16 -23.60 5.63
C GLU A 194 3.11 -24.19 4.68
N PHE A 195 3.48 -24.81 3.52
CA PHE A 195 2.49 -25.31 2.56
C PHE A 195 2.84 -26.69 1.97
N PRO A 196 1.88 -27.63 1.95
CA PRO A 196 2.07 -28.90 1.25
C PRO A 196 2.27 -28.65 -0.26
N PRO A 197 3.30 -29.21 -0.91
CA PRO A 197 3.59 -29.02 -2.33
C PRO A 197 2.41 -29.32 -3.24
N GLN A 198 1.56 -30.28 -2.85
CA GLN A 198 0.41 -30.76 -3.63
C GLN A 198 -0.72 -29.73 -3.80
N LYS A 199 -0.81 -28.71 -2.95
CA LYS A 199 -1.90 -27.70 -2.97
C LYS A 199 -1.47 -26.30 -3.42
N SER A 200 -0.19 -26.13 -3.72
CA SER A 200 0.38 -24.84 -4.10
C SER A 200 -0.28 -24.19 -5.32
N GLY A 201 -0.79 -24.98 -6.28
CA GLY A 201 -1.49 -24.46 -7.46
C GLY A 201 -2.81 -23.76 -7.12
N VAL A 202 -3.62 -24.39 -6.25
CA VAL A 202 -4.91 -23.82 -5.81
C VAL A 202 -4.68 -22.54 -5.01
N ILE A 203 -3.73 -22.56 -4.06
CA ILE A 203 -3.40 -21.39 -3.24
C ILE A 203 -2.93 -20.23 -4.10
N ARG A 204 -2.11 -20.50 -5.12
CA ARG A 204 -1.65 -19.49 -6.07
C ARG A 204 -2.79 -18.92 -6.90
N LEU A 205 -3.70 -19.75 -7.39
CA LEU A 205 -4.88 -19.32 -8.13
C LEU A 205 -5.76 -18.41 -7.28
N LEU A 206 -6.05 -18.81 -6.02
CA LEU A 206 -6.82 -17.99 -5.09
C LEU A 206 -6.11 -16.66 -4.76
N GLY A 207 -4.78 -16.64 -4.73
CA GLY A 207 -3.99 -15.41 -4.60
C GLY A 207 -4.22 -14.44 -5.77
N TRP A 208 -4.22 -14.94 -7.01
CA TRP A 208 -4.49 -14.12 -8.20
C TRP A 208 -5.95 -13.67 -8.27
N ILE A 209 -6.91 -14.54 -7.95
CA ILE A 209 -8.32 -14.17 -7.84
C ILE A 209 -8.49 -13.08 -6.76
N GLY A 210 -7.84 -13.25 -5.60
CA GLY A 210 -7.85 -12.25 -4.53
C GLY A 210 -7.30 -10.91 -5.00
N LEU A 211 -6.18 -10.89 -5.72
CA LEU A 211 -5.60 -9.65 -6.27
C LEU A 211 -6.56 -8.96 -7.25
N ALA A 212 -7.19 -9.72 -8.14
CA ALA A 212 -8.16 -9.18 -9.09
C ALA A 212 -9.39 -8.59 -8.36
N LEU A 213 -9.93 -9.30 -7.35
CA LEU A 213 -11.07 -8.83 -6.56
C LEU A 213 -10.72 -7.60 -5.73
N VAL A 214 -9.55 -7.54 -5.08
CA VAL A 214 -9.09 -6.35 -4.34
C VAL A 214 -8.98 -5.16 -5.28
N SER A 215 -8.34 -5.33 -6.45
CA SER A 215 -8.20 -4.26 -7.43
C SER A 215 -9.55 -3.75 -7.92
N PHE A 216 -10.48 -4.66 -8.24
CA PHE A 216 -11.82 -4.32 -8.67
C PHE A 216 -12.63 -3.62 -7.57
N LEU A 217 -12.51 -4.09 -6.32
CA LEU A 217 -13.22 -3.55 -5.16
C LEU A 217 -12.75 -2.11 -4.85
N LEU A 218 -11.44 -1.86 -4.87
CA LEU A 218 -10.88 -0.52 -4.72
C LEU A 218 -11.31 0.40 -5.87
N PHE A 219 -11.25 -0.08 -7.11
CA PHE A 219 -11.72 0.67 -8.28
C PHE A 219 -13.20 1.04 -8.14
N MET A 220 -14.08 0.08 -7.86
CA MET A 220 -15.51 0.34 -7.66
C MET A 220 -15.77 1.30 -6.50
N GLY A 221 -15.00 1.22 -5.41
CA GLY A 221 -15.05 2.18 -4.32
C GLY A 221 -14.78 3.62 -4.79
N THR A 222 -13.81 3.82 -5.69
CA THR A 222 -13.55 5.16 -6.25
C THR A 222 -14.65 5.64 -7.19
N VAL A 223 -15.27 4.74 -7.96
CA VAL A 223 -16.42 5.07 -8.83
C VAL A 223 -17.63 5.51 -7.97
N VAL A 224 -17.95 4.77 -6.90
CA VAL A 224 -19.00 5.18 -5.93
C VAL A 224 -18.68 6.55 -5.36
N THR A 225 -17.45 6.77 -4.94
CA THR A 225 -16.98 8.03 -4.36
C THR A 225 -17.05 9.18 -5.36
N GLY A 226 -16.67 8.96 -6.63
CA GLY A 226 -16.74 9.95 -7.72
C GLY A 226 -18.16 10.28 -8.18
N THR A 227 -19.13 9.39 -7.91
CA THR A 227 -20.55 9.61 -8.16
C THR A 227 -21.24 10.33 -6.97
N GLY A 228 -20.69 10.17 -5.75
CA GLY A 228 -21.27 10.65 -4.49
C GLY A 228 -21.13 12.16 -4.24
N PRO A 229 -21.65 12.65 -3.10
CA PRO A 229 -21.68 14.09 -2.79
C PRO A 229 -20.32 14.71 -2.46
N HIS A 230 -19.37 13.93 -1.97
CA HIS A 230 -18.07 14.43 -1.53
C HIS A 230 -17.04 14.40 -2.68
N ALA A 231 -17.12 15.33 -3.61
CA ALA A 231 -16.24 15.39 -4.78
C ALA A 231 -14.92 16.17 -4.56
N GLY A 232 -14.74 16.81 -3.40
CA GLY A 232 -13.54 17.56 -3.05
C GLY A 232 -13.62 19.07 -3.29
N ASP A 233 -14.55 19.53 -4.10
CA ASP A 233 -14.90 20.94 -4.31
C ASP A 233 -16.32 21.02 -4.91
N PRO A 234 -17.14 22.01 -4.55
CA PRO A 234 -18.51 22.17 -5.09
C PRO A 234 -18.57 22.35 -6.62
N ARG A 235 -17.48 22.86 -7.23
CA ARG A 235 -17.39 23.12 -8.67
C ARG A 235 -16.92 21.90 -9.47
N THR A 236 -16.62 20.78 -8.81
CA THR A 236 -16.05 19.58 -9.45
C THR A 236 -17.14 18.78 -10.15
N HIS A 237 -16.86 18.33 -11.37
CA HIS A 237 -17.69 17.37 -12.08
C HIS A 237 -17.71 16.03 -11.34
N ARG A 238 -18.84 15.33 -11.41
CA ARG A 238 -19.04 13.99 -10.87
C ARG A 238 -19.24 12.99 -12.00
N HIS A 239 -19.10 11.70 -11.70
CA HIS A 239 -19.58 10.70 -12.64
C HIS A 239 -21.09 10.80 -12.81
N GLU A 240 -21.57 10.70 -14.03
CA GLU A 240 -23.01 10.68 -14.36
C GLU A 240 -23.63 9.28 -14.24
N PHE A 241 -23.06 8.42 -13.37
CA PHE A 241 -23.59 7.10 -13.13
C PHE A 241 -24.75 7.13 -12.13
N ASP A 242 -25.64 6.16 -12.24
CA ASP A 242 -26.66 5.93 -11.20
C ASP A 242 -25.99 5.51 -9.88
N ALA A 243 -26.16 6.34 -8.85
CA ALA A 243 -25.51 6.15 -7.56
C ALA A 243 -25.91 4.84 -6.87
N ILE A 244 -27.15 4.37 -7.08
CA ILE A 244 -27.66 3.13 -6.51
C ILE A 244 -27.01 1.94 -7.23
N ALA A 245 -26.95 1.98 -8.56
CA ALA A 245 -26.37 0.91 -9.36
C ALA A 245 -24.88 0.71 -9.04
N VAL A 246 -24.07 1.79 -8.98
CA VAL A 246 -22.64 1.67 -8.67
C VAL A 246 -22.40 1.24 -7.21
N SER A 247 -23.23 1.70 -6.26
CA SER A 247 -23.14 1.27 -4.86
C SER A 247 -23.47 -0.22 -4.71
N ARG A 248 -24.48 -0.72 -5.43
CA ARG A 248 -24.82 -2.15 -5.48
C ARG A 248 -23.71 -2.98 -6.10
N ALA A 249 -23.11 -2.52 -7.22
CA ALA A 249 -22.00 -3.21 -7.86
C ALA A 249 -20.79 -3.31 -6.91
N HIS A 250 -20.47 -2.23 -6.17
CA HIS A 250 -19.45 -2.26 -5.13
C HIS A 250 -19.79 -3.28 -4.03
N ALA A 251 -21.02 -3.29 -3.54
CA ALA A 251 -21.48 -4.26 -2.52
C ALA A 251 -21.39 -5.72 -3.01
N TRP A 252 -21.72 -6.01 -4.27
CA TRP A 252 -21.56 -7.33 -4.84
C TRP A 252 -20.07 -7.77 -4.89
N ALA A 253 -19.16 -6.86 -5.19
CA ALA A 253 -17.73 -7.15 -5.13
C ALA A 253 -17.26 -7.47 -3.69
N VAL A 254 -17.82 -6.80 -2.67
CA VAL A 254 -17.58 -7.12 -1.25
C VAL A 254 -18.05 -8.55 -0.93
N TRP A 255 -19.25 -8.95 -1.35
CA TRP A 255 -19.76 -10.30 -1.14
C TRP A 255 -18.91 -11.37 -1.85
N ALA A 256 -18.47 -11.10 -3.08
CA ALA A 256 -17.58 -12.00 -3.80
C ALA A 256 -16.24 -12.19 -3.06
N PHE A 257 -15.69 -11.10 -2.49
CA PHE A 257 -14.46 -11.18 -1.71
C PHE A 257 -14.66 -11.92 -0.38
N LEU A 258 -15.76 -11.68 0.33
CA LEU A 258 -16.12 -12.44 1.54
C LEU A 258 -16.26 -13.94 1.25
N PHE A 259 -16.89 -14.31 0.14
CA PHE A 259 -16.99 -15.70 -0.30
C PHE A 259 -15.61 -16.31 -0.54
N LEU A 260 -14.69 -15.57 -1.17
CA LEU A 260 -13.30 -16.00 -1.31
C LEU A 260 -12.63 -16.24 0.06
N LEU A 261 -12.84 -15.35 1.03
CA LEU A 261 -12.29 -15.54 2.39
C LEU A 261 -12.85 -16.78 3.07
N VAL A 262 -14.13 -17.12 2.88
CA VAL A 262 -14.75 -18.36 3.39
C VAL A 262 -14.08 -19.59 2.75
N ILE A 263 -13.89 -19.59 1.42
CA ILE A 263 -13.15 -20.67 0.74
C ILE A 263 -11.75 -20.81 1.33
N MET A 264 -11.03 -19.70 1.49
CA MET A 264 -9.70 -19.69 2.08
C MET A 264 -9.69 -20.24 3.50
N PHE A 265 -10.67 -19.86 4.34
CA PHE A 265 -10.80 -20.36 5.70
C PHE A 265 -11.01 -21.89 5.73
N VAL A 266 -11.90 -22.41 4.89
CA VAL A 266 -12.13 -23.87 4.75
C VAL A 266 -10.85 -24.60 4.35
N LEU A 267 -10.09 -24.06 3.39
CA LEU A 267 -8.84 -24.66 2.94
C LEU A 267 -7.76 -24.62 4.03
N VAL A 268 -7.65 -23.49 4.76
CA VAL A 268 -6.71 -23.35 5.88
C VAL A 268 -6.99 -24.40 6.95
N ARG A 269 -8.26 -24.64 7.28
CA ARG A 269 -8.67 -25.64 8.27
C ARG A 269 -8.48 -27.08 7.74
N LYS A 270 -8.86 -27.32 6.48
CA LYS A 270 -8.79 -28.65 5.85
C LYS A 270 -7.35 -29.16 5.71
N TYR A 271 -6.39 -28.27 5.46
CA TYR A 271 -4.98 -28.61 5.20
C TYR A 271 -4.06 -28.28 6.35
N ASP A 272 -4.61 -27.99 7.52
CA ASP A 272 -3.87 -27.65 8.74
C ASP A 272 -2.73 -26.64 8.49
N MET A 273 -3.11 -25.53 7.83
CA MET A 273 -2.15 -24.48 7.49
C MET A 273 -1.65 -23.77 8.75
N PRO A 274 -0.46 -23.13 8.70
CA PRO A 274 0.13 -22.46 9.86
C PRO A 274 -0.79 -21.47 10.54
N ARG A 275 -0.75 -21.42 11.86
CA ARG A 275 -1.54 -20.47 12.67
C ARG A 275 -1.34 -19.02 12.23
N ALA A 276 -0.14 -18.66 11.80
CA ALA A 276 0.16 -17.32 11.30
C ALA A 276 -0.64 -16.96 10.03
N PHE A 277 -0.91 -17.93 9.16
CA PHE A 277 -1.76 -17.71 7.99
C PHE A 277 -3.22 -17.55 8.39
N LEU A 278 -3.72 -18.39 9.28
CA LEU A 278 -5.07 -18.29 9.82
C LEU A 278 -5.30 -16.95 10.51
N SER A 279 -4.35 -16.49 11.35
CA SER A 279 -4.47 -15.19 12.02
C SER A 279 -4.52 -14.02 11.02
N SER A 280 -3.71 -14.05 9.95
CA SER A 280 -3.75 -13.02 8.90
C SER A 280 -5.09 -13.01 8.17
N LEU A 281 -5.66 -14.19 7.90
CA LEU A 281 -6.97 -14.33 7.28
C LEU A 281 -8.09 -13.79 8.18
N LEU A 282 -8.05 -14.10 9.48
CA LEU A 282 -9.02 -13.61 10.46
C LEU A 282 -8.94 -12.09 10.65
N VAL A 283 -7.73 -11.51 10.66
CA VAL A 283 -7.55 -10.05 10.69
C VAL A 283 -8.17 -9.41 9.46
N LEU A 284 -7.93 -9.97 8.27
CA LEU A 284 -8.54 -9.47 7.03
C LEU A 284 -10.07 -9.59 7.06
N ALA A 285 -10.59 -10.69 7.55
CA ALA A 285 -12.04 -10.88 7.72
C ALA A 285 -12.64 -9.85 8.69
N ALA A 286 -11.98 -9.57 9.82
CA ALA A 286 -12.41 -8.55 10.77
C ALA A 286 -12.41 -7.14 10.14
N ILE A 287 -11.39 -6.79 9.35
CA ILE A 287 -11.35 -5.53 8.61
C ILE A 287 -12.51 -5.47 7.59
N MET A 288 -12.82 -6.57 6.91
CA MET A 288 -13.95 -6.61 5.97
C MET A 288 -15.30 -6.44 6.66
N VAL A 289 -15.49 -7.03 7.84
CA VAL A 289 -16.72 -6.83 8.65
C VAL A 289 -16.85 -5.37 9.07
N TYR A 290 -15.74 -4.76 9.56
CA TYR A 290 -15.69 -3.34 9.90
C TYR A 290 -16.05 -2.46 8.70
N GLN A 291 -15.44 -2.71 7.52
CA GLN A 291 -15.71 -1.97 6.29
C GLN A 291 -17.17 -2.11 5.83
N GLY A 292 -17.71 -3.33 5.88
CA GLY A 292 -19.10 -3.60 5.52
C GLY A 292 -20.09 -2.89 6.45
N ALA A 293 -19.83 -2.93 7.77
CA ALA A 293 -20.66 -2.26 8.76
C ALA A 293 -20.66 -0.73 8.57
N ILE A 294 -19.48 -0.12 8.46
CA ILE A 294 -19.38 1.34 8.22
C ILE A 294 -19.98 1.70 6.86
N GLY A 295 -19.67 0.94 5.80
CA GLY A 295 -20.22 1.18 4.48
C GLY A 295 -21.76 1.13 4.44
N TYR A 296 -22.37 0.18 5.16
CA TYR A 296 -23.82 0.09 5.30
C TYR A 296 -24.40 1.26 6.11
N ILE A 297 -23.78 1.60 7.25
CA ILE A 297 -24.26 2.69 8.11
C ILE A 297 -24.16 4.03 7.35
N GLN A 298 -23.01 4.35 6.74
CA GLN A 298 -22.85 5.62 6.02
C GLN A 298 -23.82 5.76 4.85
N TYR A 299 -24.10 4.67 4.13
CA TYR A 299 -25.07 4.68 3.02
C TYR A 299 -26.48 5.04 3.51
N ASN A 300 -26.93 4.44 4.62
CA ASN A 300 -28.28 4.65 5.18
C ASN A 300 -28.41 5.95 5.98
N THR A 301 -27.29 6.61 6.34
CA THR A 301 -27.31 7.87 7.13
C THR A 301 -26.98 9.11 6.28
N GLY A 302 -26.94 8.99 4.95
CA GLY A 302 -26.70 10.12 4.06
C GLY A 302 -25.21 10.51 3.96
N LEU A 303 -24.30 9.57 4.14
CA LEU A 303 -22.85 9.73 3.97
C LEU A 303 -22.22 10.79 4.89
N PRO A 304 -22.37 10.70 6.23
CA PRO A 304 -21.73 11.65 7.14
C PRO A 304 -20.21 11.65 6.94
N PRO A 305 -19.54 12.82 6.88
CA PRO A 305 -18.09 12.91 6.58
C PRO A 305 -17.23 12.02 7.48
N LEU A 306 -17.54 11.94 8.79
CA LEU A 306 -16.75 11.13 9.73
C LEU A 306 -16.83 9.62 9.42
N LEU A 307 -18.00 9.12 9.00
CA LEU A 307 -18.13 7.71 8.61
C LEU A 307 -17.43 7.43 7.28
N VAL A 308 -17.49 8.37 6.34
CA VAL A 308 -16.74 8.27 5.08
C VAL A 308 -15.24 8.26 5.34
N GLU A 309 -14.74 9.10 6.27
CA GLU A 309 -13.33 9.12 6.69
C GLU A 309 -12.93 7.78 7.34
N ALA A 310 -13.75 7.24 8.24
CA ALA A 310 -13.51 5.95 8.86
C ALA A 310 -13.48 4.80 7.82
N HIS A 311 -14.35 4.87 6.80
CA HIS A 311 -14.34 3.94 5.67
C HIS A 311 -13.06 4.08 4.82
N MET A 312 -12.56 5.29 4.58
CA MET A 312 -11.30 5.55 3.88
C MET A 312 -10.10 5.01 4.63
N LEU A 313 -10.01 5.23 5.96
CA LEU A 313 -8.99 4.61 6.81
C LEU A 313 -9.06 3.07 6.70
N GLY A 314 -10.25 2.52 6.82
CA GLY A 314 -10.46 1.07 6.71
C GLY A 314 -10.09 0.52 5.32
N SER A 315 -10.25 1.29 4.23
CA SER A 315 -9.82 0.87 2.89
C SER A 315 -8.30 0.78 2.78
N GLY A 316 -7.55 1.68 3.43
CA GLY A 316 -6.10 1.58 3.54
C GLY A 316 -5.66 0.35 4.36
N MET A 317 -6.32 0.07 5.49
CA MET A 317 -6.09 -1.13 6.29
C MET A 317 -6.42 -2.41 5.52
N PHE A 318 -7.52 -2.41 4.77
CA PHE A 318 -7.92 -3.49 3.88
C PHE A 318 -6.87 -3.76 2.80
N THR A 319 -6.38 -2.70 2.15
CA THR A 319 -5.31 -2.79 1.14
C THR A 319 -4.04 -3.41 1.74
N TRP A 320 -3.61 -2.93 2.90
CA TRP A 320 -2.45 -3.48 3.61
C TRP A 320 -2.61 -4.97 3.92
N ALA A 321 -3.71 -5.34 4.57
CA ALA A 321 -3.94 -6.72 5.00
C ALA A 321 -4.11 -7.68 3.82
N SER A 322 -4.86 -7.26 2.78
CA SER A 322 -5.10 -8.05 1.58
C SER A 322 -3.81 -8.31 0.81
N LEU A 323 -3.03 -7.25 0.51
CA LEU A 323 -1.80 -7.40 -0.27
C LEU A 323 -0.72 -8.16 0.52
N SER A 324 -0.69 -8.03 1.85
CA SER A 324 0.17 -8.85 2.70
C SER A 324 -0.16 -10.33 2.61
N LEU A 325 -1.46 -10.69 2.67
CA LEU A 325 -1.91 -12.08 2.56
C LEU A 325 -1.67 -12.65 1.15
N ILE A 326 -1.99 -11.87 0.11
CA ILE A 326 -1.83 -12.27 -1.29
C ILE A 326 -0.34 -12.46 -1.63
N GLU A 327 0.53 -11.53 -1.22
CA GLU A 327 1.99 -11.66 -1.40
C GLU A 327 2.50 -12.95 -0.78
N ARG A 328 2.06 -13.26 0.44
CA ARG A 328 2.40 -14.51 1.12
C ARG A 328 1.94 -15.72 0.32
N GLN A 329 0.68 -15.74 -0.15
CA GLN A 329 0.14 -16.82 -0.99
C GLN A 329 0.95 -17.04 -2.27
N LEU A 330 1.26 -15.95 -3.00
CA LEU A 330 1.97 -16.01 -4.27
C LEU A 330 3.43 -16.44 -4.08
N THR A 331 4.10 -15.95 -3.03
CA THR A 331 5.48 -16.29 -2.72
C THR A 331 5.61 -17.75 -2.30
N LEU A 332 4.76 -18.21 -1.38
CA LEU A 332 4.81 -19.57 -0.83
C LEU A 332 4.40 -20.64 -1.85
N SER A 333 3.53 -20.29 -2.80
CA SER A 333 3.10 -21.20 -3.87
C SER A 333 4.00 -21.17 -5.10
N SER A 334 5.14 -20.47 -5.08
CA SER A 334 6.05 -20.36 -6.23
C SER A 334 6.74 -21.68 -6.57
N GLN A 335 7.13 -21.87 -7.84
CA GLN A 335 7.88 -23.05 -8.28
C GLN A 335 9.21 -23.23 -7.53
N LYS A 336 9.86 -22.11 -7.15
CA LYS A 336 11.12 -22.12 -6.40
C LYS A 336 10.93 -22.67 -4.97
N ALA A 337 9.83 -22.31 -4.30
CA ALA A 337 9.49 -22.88 -3.00
C ALA A 337 9.21 -24.38 -3.08
N ARG A 338 8.51 -24.83 -4.15
CA ARG A 338 8.26 -26.26 -4.41
C ARG A 338 9.54 -27.04 -4.65
N ALA A 339 10.43 -26.53 -5.50
CA ALA A 339 11.69 -27.21 -5.80
C ALA A 339 12.56 -27.40 -4.55
N LEU A 340 12.61 -26.39 -3.68
CA LEU A 340 13.32 -26.47 -2.40
C LEU A 340 12.70 -27.47 -1.42
N ALA A 341 11.36 -27.57 -1.38
CA ALA A 341 10.67 -28.57 -0.55
C ALA A 341 10.93 -30.00 -1.06
N GLN A 342 10.92 -30.23 -2.38
CA GLN A 342 11.23 -31.53 -2.99
C GLN A 342 12.68 -31.97 -2.73
N GLN A 343 13.66 -31.07 -2.85
CA GLN A 343 15.07 -31.39 -2.55
C GLN A 343 15.29 -31.84 -1.10
N ARG A 344 14.53 -31.31 -0.15
CA ARG A 344 14.64 -31.71 1.26
C ARG A 344 14.02 -33.07 1.56
N LEU A 345 12.88 -33.39 0.91
CA LEU A 345 12.24 -34.70 1.03
C LEU A 345 13.10 -35.81 0.41
N ALA A 346 13.98 -35.50 -0.54
CA ALA A 346 14.89 -36.43 -1.16
C ALA A 346 16.18 -36.71 -0.33
N VAL A 347 16.45 -35.88 0.69
CA VAL A 347 17.63 -35.98 1.56
C VAL A 347 17.27 -36.52 2.96
N SER A 348 15.99 -36.58 3.31
CA SER A 348 15.45 -37.20 4.53
C SER A 348 15.04 -38.65 4.31
#